data_34d6dc6a0bdcdabe002fd4d7e4b8a735
#
_entry.id   34d6dc6a0bdcdabe002fd4d7e4b8a735
#
_cell.length_a   1.000
_cell.length_b   1.000
_cell.length_c   1.000
_cell.angle_alpha   90.00
_cell.angle_beta   90.00
_cell.angle_gamma   90.00
#
_symmetry.space_group_name_H-M   'P 1'
#
loop_
_entity.id
_entity.type
_entity.pdbx_description
1 polymer ?
#
loop_
_entity_poly.entity_id
_entity_poly.type
_entity_poly.pdbx_seq_one_letter_code
_entity_poly.pdbx_strand_id
1 'polypeptide(L)'
;MIVAVALLAEVGTTFYIGAPYMAKRSAITRWDGYWLMFLRPFFKFINLEDRWLRSFCAWNNHRVSKAFKTKRVGKAIVLLPHCAQLVSCKALVVEDISYCFGCGQCVIDAAARAALKYNWDVRVSPRSRAAYSEARKYSPDIIIAIACPDRLVKGLLKLPEAPSYAIPLGLPHGMCVNTTFDFQHLFQTMRALAENRPIAKIQALKISGQ
;
A
#
# COMPACT_ATOMS: atom_id res chain seq x y z
N MET A 1 24.88 4.95 -14.25
CA MET A 1 24.79 5.36 -12.84
C MET A 1 23.49 4.86 -12.14
N ILE A 2 22.36 4.78 -12.81
CA ILE A 2 21.07 4.28 -12.26
C ILE A 2 21.12 2.78 -11.99
N VAL A 3 21.82 1.99 -12.80
CA VAL A 3 21.96 0.52 -12.64
C VAL A 3 22.80 0.18 -11.40
N ALA A 4 23.79 0.98 -11.05
CA ALA A 4 24.65 0.75 -9.89
C ALA A 4 23.88 0.93 -8.55
N VAL A 5 22.92 1.86 -8.48
CA VAL A 5 22.11 2.08 -7.27
C VAL A 5 21.10 0.94 -7.07
N ALA A 6 20.57 0.36 -8.15
CA ALA A 6 19.71 -0.82 -8.08
C ALA A 6 20.49 -2.06 -7.64
N LEU A 7 21.72 -2.24 -8.11
CA LEU A 7 22.61 -3.34 -7.71
C LEU A 7 23.05 -3.23 -6.24
N LEU A 8 23.27 -2.03 -5.71
CA LEU A 8 23.60 -1.84 -4.29
C LEU A 8 22.40 -2.15 -3.37
N ALA A 9 21.18 -1.95 -3.84
CA ALA A 9 19.98 -2.36 -3.11
C ALA A 9 19.82 -3.90 -3.08
N GLU A 10 20.26 -4.60 -4.12
CA GLU A 10 20.24 -6.07 -4.16
C GLU A 10 21.35 -6.72 -3.36
N VAL A 11 22.54 -6.13 -3.29
CA VAL A 11 23.68 -6.67 -2.53
C VAL A 11 23.41 -6.64 -1.02
N GLY A 12 22.66 -5.64 -0.52
CA GLY A 12 22.22 -5.59 0.88
C GLY A 12 21.24 -6.70 1.28
N THR A 13 20.60 -7.36 0.32
CA THR A 13 19.60 -8.40 0.56
C THR A 13 20.16 -9.82 0.53
N THR A 14 21.36 -10.03 0.02
CA THR A 14 21.96 -11.38 -0.18
C THR A 14 22.59 -11.97 1.09
N PHE A 15 22.80 -11.18 2.14
CA PHE A 15 23.44 -11.64 3.39
C PHE A 15 22.48 -12.14 4.49
N TYR A 16 21.18 -12.34 4.20
CA TYR A 16 20.25 -12.89 5.17
C TYR A 16 19.76 -14.29 4.76
N ILE A 17 20.66 -15.27 4.82
CA ILE A 17 20.31 -16.69 4.78
C ILE A 17 19.98 -17.12 6.21
N GLY A 18 18.73 -17.45 6.46
CA GLY A 18 18.34 -18.29 7.57
C GLY A 18 17.43 -17.67 8.61
N ALA A 19 16.12 -17.83 8.45
CA ALA A 19 15.24 -18.27 9.51
C ALA A 19 13.79 -18.49 9.00
N PRO A 20 13.14 -19.60 9.35
CA PRO A 20 11.73 -19.88 9.05
C PRO A 20 10.75 -18.95 9.80
N TYR A 21 11.26 -17.96 10.53
CA TYR A 21 10.52 -16.99 11.35
C TYR A 21 9.90 -15.83 10.54
N MET A 22 10.07 -15.80 9.22
CA MET A 22 9.67 -14.68 8.35
C MET A 22 8.18 -14.66 7.93
N ALA A 23 7.36 -15.55 8.44
CA ALA A 23 5.95 -15.65 8.05
C ALA A 23 5.02 -14.61 8.74
N LYS A 24 5.51 -13.88 9.74
CA LYS A 24 4.75 -12.87 10.50
C LYS A 24 5.34 -11.45 10.47
N ARG A 25 6.50 -11.23 9.86
CA ARG A 25 7.11 -9.90 9.83
C ARG A 25 6.87 -9.22 8.49
N SER A 26 6.63 -7.91 8.53
CA SER A 26 6.57 -7.08 7.33
C SER A 26 7.82 -7.34 6.48
N ALA A 27 7.68 -7.21 5.17
CA ALA A 27 8.79 -7.40 4.25
C ALA A 27 9.94 -6.37 4.47
N ILE A 28 9.72 -5.33 5.28
CA ILE A 28 10.66 -4.25 5.55
C ILE A 28 11.44 -4.54 6.82
N THR A 29 12.77 -4.44 6.75
CA THR A 29 13.66 -4.51 7.90
C THR A 29 13.97 -3.10 8.43
N ARG A 30 14.49 -3.02 9.66
CA ARG A 30 14.99 -1.74 10.22
C ARG A 30 16.07 -1.11 9.33
N TRP A 31 16.93 -1.92 8.73
CA TRP A 31 18.00 -1.48 7.84
C TRP A 31 17.47 -0.83 6.57
N ASP A 32 16.41 -1.41 5.98
CA ASP A 32 15.75 -0.82 4.81
C ASP A 32 15.23 0.59 5.13
N GLY A 33 14.70 0.78 6.34
CA GLY A 33 14.25 2.09 6.84
C GLY A 33 15.39 3.11 6.98
N TYR A 34 16.54 2.71 7.51
CA TYR A 34 17.70 3.61 7.64
C TYR A 34 18.23 4.05 6.27
N TRP A 35 18.40 3.13 5.33
CA TRP A 35 18.83 3.45 3.98
C TRP A 35 17.84 4.39 3.26
N LEU A 36 16.54 4.13 3.41
CA LEU A 36 15.52 5.00 2.84
C LEU A 36 15.61 6.43 3.40
N MET A 37 15.72 6.57 4.71
CA MET A 37 15.82 7.87 5.37
C MET A 37 17.11 8.61 5.01
N PHE A 38 18.21 7.89 4.86
CA PHE A 38 19.50 8.45 4.49
C PHE A 38 19.54 8.96 3.04
N LEU A 39 18.96 8.22 2.10
CA LEU A 39 18.95 8.58 0.67
C LEU A 39 17.85 9.59 0.32
N ARG A 40 16.83 9.72 1.13
CA ARG A 40 15.69 10.60 0.87
C ARG A 40 16.08 12.07 0.59
N PRO A 41 16.93 12.75 1.37
CA PRO A 41 17.30 14.15 1.09
C PRO A 41 18.00 14.32 -0.25
N PHE A 42 18.82 13.35 -0.68
CA PHE A 42 19.44 13.35 -2.00
C PHE A 42 18.39 13.30 -3.11
N PHE A 43 17.43 12.37 -3.05
CA PHE A 43 16.35 12.27 -4.04
C PHE A 43 15.42 13.48 -4.04
N LYS A 44 15.22 14.10 -2.89
CA LYS A 44 14.47 15.36 -2.78
C LYS A 44 15.22 16.51 -3.49
N PHE A 45 16.53 16.60 -3.31
CA PHE A 45 17.36 17.64 -3.97
C PHE A 45 17.29 17.57 -5.50
N ILE A 46 17.25 16.35 -6.07
CA ILE A 46 17.15 16.14 -7.53
C ILE A 46 15.70 15.99 -8.03
N ASN A 47 14.69 16.38 -7.23
CA ASN A 47 13.26 16.31 -7.55
C ASN A 47 12.74 14.91 -7.95
N LEU A 48 13.38 13.84 -7.49
CA LEU A 48 12.98 12.45 -7.74
C LEU A 48 12.41 11.75 -6.50
N GLU A 49 12.07 12.48 -5.43
CA GLU A 49 11.57 11.91 -4.18
C GLU A 49 10.31 11.05 -4.37
N ASP A 50 9.31 11.54 -5.12
CA ASP A 50 8.06 10.78 -5.34
C ASP A 50 8.34 9.46 -6.09
N ARG A 51 9.19 9.51 -7.11
CA ARG A 51 9.59 8.33 -7.87
C ARG A 51 10.33 7.32 -7.01
N TRP A 52 11.21 7.79 -6.14
CA TRP A 52 11.93 6.97 -5.17
C TRP A 52 10.98 6.28 -4.18
N LEU A 53 10.04 7.02 -3.57
CA LEU A 53 9.07 6.48 -2.64
C LEU A 53 8.14 5.44 -3.30
N ARG A 54 7.71 5.66 -4.54
CA ARG A 54 6.92 4.70 -5.31
C ARG A 54 7.72 3.43 -5.62
N SER A 55 8.99 3.56 -5.98
CA SER A 55 9.87 2.41 -6.20
C SER A 55 10.06 1.57 -4.94
N PHE A 56 10.17 2.22 -3.78
CA PHE A 56 10.22 1.53 -2.50
C PHE A 56 8.92 0.78 -2.18
N CYS A 57 7.75 1.38 -2.44
CA CYS A 57 6.47 0.69 -2.32
C CYS A 57 6.40 -0.53 -3.26
N ALA A 58 6.84 -0.40 -4.50
CA ALA A 58 6.86 -1.49 -5.47
C ALA A 58 7.78 -2.64 -5.04
N TRP A 59 8.96 -2.32 -4.53
CA TRP A 59 9.89 -3.29 -3.98
C TRP A 59 9.29 -4.03 -2.77
N ASN A 60 8.69 -3.30 -1.82
CA ASN A 60 7.97 -3.91 -0.70
C ASN A 60 6.85 -4.85 -1.18
N ASN A 61 6.04 -4.39 -2.13
CA ASN A 61 4.95 -5.18 -2.68
C ASN A 61 5.43 -6.47 -3.34
N HIS A 62 6.57 -6.42 -4.03
CA HIS A 62 7.18 -7.63 -4.59
C HIS A 62 7.53 -8.65 -3.49
N ARG A 63 8.12 -8.20 -2.38
CA ARG A 63 8.47 -9.07 -1.24
C ARG A 63 7.22 -9.65 -0.57
N VAL A 64 6.19 -8.82 -0.33
CA VAL A 64 4.90 -9.26 0.22
C VAL A 64 4.25 -10.29 -0.70
N SER A 65 4.18 -10.01 -2.00
CA SER A 65 3.62 -10.94 -3.00
C SER A 65 4.34 -12.29 -2.99
N LYS A 66 5.67 -12.28 -2.87
CA LYS A 66 6.46 -13.50 -2.76
C LYS A 66 6.15 -14.29 -1.48
N ALA A 67 6.00 -13.58 -0.34
CA ALA A 67 5.70 -14.20 0.96
C ALA A 67 4.30 -14.82 1.00
N PHE A 68 3.33 -14.25 0.28
CA PHE A 68 1.94 -14.73 0.22
C PHE A 68 1.64 -15.60 -0.99
N LYS A 69 2.64 -15.95 -1.82
CA LYS A 69 2.45 -16.78 -3.01
C LYS A 69 1.83 -18.15 -2.72
N THR A 70 2.07 -18.70 -1.52
CA THR A 70 1.60 -20.03 -1.10
C THR A 70 0.68 -19.99 0.11
N LYS A 71 0.36 -18.79 0.62
CA LYS A 71 -0.46 -18.62 1.83
C LYS A 71 -1.78 -17.97 1.48
N ARG A 72 -2.87 -18.63 1.82
CA ARG A 72 -4.20 -18.03 1.74
C ARG A 72 -4.36 -16.99 2.84
N VAL A 73 -4.84 -15.81 2.47
CA VAL A 73 -5.18 -14.73 3.40
C VAL A 73 -6.57 -14.98 3.95
N GLY A 74 -6.67 -15.19 5.24
CA GLY A 74 -7.95 -15.35 5.94
C GLY A 74 -8.55 -14.01 6.35
N LYS A 75 -7.73 -13.15 6.93
CA LYS A 75 -8.15 -11.88 7.52
C LYS A 75 -7.33 -10.73 6.94
N ALA A 76 -7.97 -9.88 6.16
CA ALA A 76 -7.33 -8.70 5.59
C ALA A 76 -8.09 -7.41 5.93
N ILE A 77 -7.36 -6.30 5.96
CA ILE A 77 -7.94 -4.97 6.10
C ILE A 77 -7.49 -4.09 4.94
N VAL A 78 -8.43 -3.40 4.33
CA VAL A 78 -8.18 -2.39 3.28
C VAL A 78 -8.27 -1.01 3.93
N LEU A 79 -7.17 -0.28 3.95
CA LEU A 79 -7.10 1.07 4.50
C LEU A 79 -7.16 2.09 3.36
N LEU A 80 -8.25 2.83 3.32
CA LEU A 80 -8.52 3.89 2.34
C LEU A 80 -8.30 5.27 2.97
N PRO A 81 -7.75 6.22 2.22
CA PRO A 81 -7.63 7.58 2.70
C PRO A 81 -8.95 8.35 2.46
N HIS A 82 -9.33 9.20 3.40
CA HIS A 82 -10.52 10.03 3.27
C HIS A 82 -10.48 10.96 2.04
N CYS A 83 -9.29 11.40 1.60
CA CYS A 83 -9.14 12.25 0.41
C CYS A 83 -9.52 11.55 -0.92
N ALA A 84 -9.76 10.24 -0.91
CA ALA A 84 -10.32 9.52 -2.06
C ALA A 84 -11.86 9.60 -2.12
N GLN A 85 -12.51 10.13 -1.08
CA GLN A 85 -13.92 10.48 -1.12
C GLN A 85 -14.13 11.74 -1.94
N LEU A 86 -15.17 11.79 -2.76
CA LEU A 86 -15.55 13.01 -3.47
C LEU A 86 -15.93 14.10 -2.48
N VAL A 87 -15.49 15.33 -2.73
CA VAL A 87 -15.81 16.50 -1.88
C VAL A 87 -17.32 16.73 -1.77
N SER A 88 -18.06 16.41 -2.83
CA SER A 88 -19.53 16.52 -2.85
C SER A 88 -20.24 15.41 -2.04
N CYS A 89 -19.55 14.34 -1.67
CA CYS A 89 -20.14 13.22 -0.96
C CYS A 89 -20.29 13.53 0.53
N LYS A 90 -21.53 13.49 1.05
CA LYS A 90 -21.87 13.75 2.45
C LYS A 90 -21.88 12.48 3.32
N ALA A 91 -21.56 11.30 2.76
CA ALA A 91 -21.56 10.06 3.51
C ALA A 91 -20.46 10.05 4.59
N LEU A 92 -20.78 9.60 5.80
CA LEU A 92 -19.86 9.56 6.94
C LEU A 92 -18.99 8.29 6.93
N VAL A 93 -18.39 7.98 5.78
CA VAL A 93 -17.61 6.74 5.56
C VAL A 93 -16.39 6.60 6.47
N VAL A 94 -15.96 7.68 7.11
CA VAL A 94 -14.88 7.67 8.11
C VAL A 94 -15.34 7.02 9.43
N GLU A 95 -16.61 7.12 9.77
CA GLU A 95 -17.17 6.48 10.95
C GLU A 95 -17.44 5.00 10.67
N ASP A 96 -18.13 4.73 9.58
CA ASP A 96 -18.39 3.38 9.11
C ASP A 96 -18.54 3.36 7.58
N ILE A 97 -17.92 2.39 6.93
CA ILE A 97 -18.01 2.20 5.48
C ILE A 97 -19.44 1.86 5.02
N SER A 98 -20.28 1.34 5.89
CA SER A 98 -21.70 1.03 5.61
C SER A 98 -22.52 2.28 5.30
N TYR A 99 -22.07 3.47 5.73
CA TYR A 99 -22.70 4.74 5.35
C TYR A 99 -22.45 5.14 3.90
N CYS A 100 -21.63 4.39 3.16
CA CYS A 100 -21.46 4.61 1.73
C CYS A 100 -22.76 4.27 0.98
N PHE A 101 -23.30 5.24 0.24
CA PHE A 101 -24.57 5.08 -0.51
C PHE A 101 -24.47 4.14 -1.72
N GLY A 102 -23.29 3.65 -2.06
CA GLY A 102 -23.10 2.77 -3.21
C GLY A 102 -23.36 3.44 -4.56
N CYS A 103 -23.17 4.76 -4.65
CA CYS A 103 -23.53 5.57 -5.81
C CYS A 103 -22.63 5.34 -7.04
N GLY A 104 -21.52 4.63 -6.91
CA GLY A 104 -20.58 4.34 -8.00
C GLY A 104 -19.72 5.53 -8.47
N GLN A 105 -19.83 6.69 -7.82
CA GLN A 105 -19.16 7.92 -8.27
C GLN A 105 -17.72 8.06 -7.79
N CYS A 106 -17.28 7.24 -6.84
CA CYS A 106 -15.91 7.32 -6.30
C CYS A 106 -15.30 5.93 -6.08
N VAL A 107 -13.98 5.92 -5.95
CA VAL A 107 -13.21 4.69 -5.76
C VAL A 107 -13.44 4.00 -4.40
N ILE A 108 -13.99 4.72 -3.40
CA ILE A 108 -14.30 4.15 -2.08
C ILE A 108 -15.40 3.10 -2.19
N ASP A 109 -16.48 3.41 -2.90
CA ASP A 109 -17.58 2.47 -3.13
C ASP A 109 -17.11 1.20 -3.86
N ALA A 110 -16.34 1.38 -4.93
CA ALA A 110 -15.80 0.25 -5.67
C ALA A 110 -14.87 -0.63 -4.80
N ALA A 111 -14.02 -0.01 -3.97
CA ALA A 111 -13.13 -0.72 -3.05
C ALA A 111 -13.91 -1.45 -1.95
N ALA A 112 -14.96 -0.83 -1.40
CA ALA A 112 -15.81 -1.43 -0.38
C ALA A 112 -16.52 -2.69 -0.93
N ARG A 113 -17.15 -2.59 -2.10
CA ARG A 113 -17.80 -3.74 -2.75
C ARG A 113 -16.82 -4.88 -3.06
N ALA A 114 -15.62 -4.54 -3.53
CA ALA A 114 -14.59 -5.54 -3.80
C ALA A 114 -14.15 -6.27 -2.52
N ALA A 115 -14.01 -5.56 -1.40
CA ALA A 115 -13.61 -6.15 -0.13
C ALA A 115 -14.71 -7.03 0.47
N LEU A 116 -15.97 -6.61 0.39
CA LEU A 116 -17.13 -7.41 0.83
C LEU A 116 -17.19 -8.77 0.14
N LYS A 117 -16.82 -8.82 -1.16
CA LYS A 117 -16.77 -10.09 -1.91
C LYS A 117 -15.87 -11.13 -1.27
N TYR A 118 -14.80 -10.70 -0.58
CA TYR A 118 -13.83 -11.59 0.08
C TYR A 118 -14.00 -11.63 1.60
N ASN A 119 -15.05 -11.01 2.13
CA ASN A 119 -15.27 -10.83 3.57
C ASN A 119 -14.09 -10.17 4.29
N TRP A 120 -13.53 -9.14 3.67
CA TRP A 120 -12.44 -8.34 4.21
C TRP A 120 -12.94 -7.02 4.77
N ASP A 121 -12.30 -6.53 5.83
CA ASP A 121 -12.68 -5.26 6.44
C ASP A 121 -12.13 -4.08 5.63
N VAL A 122 -12.92 -3.00 5.58
CA VAL A 122 -12.54 -1.74 4.93
C VAL A 122 -12.68 -0.60 5.91
N ARG A 123 -11.63 0.20 6.02
CA ARG A 123 -11.63 1.40 6.87
C ARG A 123 -11.19 2.61 6.10
N VAL A 124 -11.96 3.68 6.21
CA VAL A 124 -11.59 4.98 5.67
C VAL A 124 -11.00 5.82 6.81
N SER A 125 -9.75 6.20 6.66
CA SER A 125 -9.03 6.88 7.74
C SER A 125 -8.71 8.32 7.38
N PRO A 126 -9.09 9.30 8.24
CA PRO A 126 -8.80 10.72 8.00
C PRO A 126 -7.34 11.05 8.29
N ARG A 127 -6.67 10.27 9.12
CA ARG A 127 -5.30 10.50 9.57
C ARG A 127 -4.52 9.18 9.69
N SER A 128 -3.22 9.22 9.40
CA SER A 128 -2.34 8.05 9.47
C SER A 128 -2.32 7.38 10.85
N ARG A 129 -2.43 8.15 11.95
CA ARG A 129 -2.48 7.57 13.32
C ARG A 129 -3.72 6.70 13.52
N ALA A 130 -4.88 7.12 13.02
CA ALA A 130 -6.11 6.33 13.07
C ALA A 130 -5.94 5.03 12.29
N ALA A 131 -5.41 5.10 11.06
CA ALA A 131 -5.13 3.92 10.25
C ALA A 131 -4.21 2.90 10.96
N TYR A 132 -3.15 3.37 11.64
CA TYR A 132 -2.25 2.48 12.38
C TYR A 132 -2.93 1.84 13.58
N SER A 133 -3.75 2.60 14.33
CA SER A 133 -4.53 2.09 15.45
C SER A 133 -5.52 1.02 15.02
N GLU A 134 -6.26 1.27 13.94
CA GLU A 134 -7.21 0.31 13.37
C GLU A 134 -6.51 -0.97 12.92
N ALA A 135 -5.39 -0.84 12.21
CA ALA A 135 -4.61 -2.00 11.77
C ALA A 135 -4.13 -2.86 12.94
N ARG A 136 -3.60 -2.24 14.01
CA ARG A 136 -3.15 -2.99 15.20
C ARG A 136 -4.31 -3.66 15.93
N LYS A 137 -5.42 -2.95 16.14
CA LYS A 137 -6.62 -3.47 16.80
C LYS A 137 -7.20 -4.66 16.04
N TYR A 138 -7.25 -4.56 14.72
CA TYR A 138 -7.80 -5.60 13.86
C TYR A 138 -6.89 -6.83 13.76
N SER A 139 -5.57 -6.68 13.90
CA SER A 139 -4.56 -7.74 13.78
C SER A 139 -4.74 -8.62 12.54
N PRO A 140 -4.70 -8.05 11.33
CA PRO A 140 -4.91 -8.79 10.09
C PRO A 140 -3.69 -9.63 9.70
N ASP A 141 -3.91 -10.63 8.84
CA ASP A 141 -2.82 -11.36 8.18
C ASP A 141 -2.06 -10.47 7.19
N ILE A 142 -2.79 -9.54 6.55
CA ILE A 142 -2.23 -8.55 5.63
C ILE A 142 -3.03 -7.25 5.65
N ILE A 143 -2.32 -6.14 5.48
CA ILE A 143 -2.89 -4.81 5.28
C ILE A 143 -2.75 -4.44 3.81
N ILE A 144 -3.83 -4.02 3.15
CA ILE A 144 -3.77 -3.34 1.86
C ILE A 144 -3.94 -1.85 2.12
N ALA A 145 -2.88 -1.09 2.02
CA ALA A 145 -2.87 0.33 2.34
C ALA A 145 -2.84 1.18 1.08
N ILE A 146 -3.78 2.11 0.97
CA ILE A 146 -3.84 3.10 -0.11
C ILE A 146 -3.61 4.48 0.49
N ALA A 147 -2.57 5.17 0.05
CA ALA A 147 -2.24 6.52 0.52
C ALA A 147 -1.22 7.20 -0.41
N CYS A 148 -0.91 8.48 -0.17
CA CYS A 148 0.21 9.12 -0.86
C CYS A 148 1.54 8.43 -0.51
N PRO A 149 2.53 8.40 -1.42
CA PRO A 149 3.77 7.64 -1.28
C PRO A 149 4.51 7.88 0.04
N ASP A 150 4.60 9.14 0.48
CA ASP A 150 5.23 9.51 1.76
C ASP A 150 4.53 8.84 2.97
N ARG A 151 3.19 8.81 2.98
CA ARG A 151 2.41 8.20 4.06
C ARG A 151 2.50 6.69 4.05
N LEU A 152 2.52 6.07 2.87
CA LEU A 152 2.72 4.64 2.72
C LEU A 152 4.06 4.22 3.31
N VAL A 153 5.14 4.86 2.90
CA VAL A 153 6.48 4.54 3.41
C VAL A 153 6.57 4.72 4.92
N LYS A 154 6.04 5.83 5.46
CA LYS A 154 5.97 6.05 6.91
C LYS A 154 5.14 4.96 7.62
N GLY A 155 4.05 4.50 7.01
CA GLY A 155 3.22 3.42 7.53
C GLY A 155 3.97 2.10 7.57
N LEU A 156 4.63 1.73 6.48
CA LEU A 156 5.44 0.52 6.39
C LEU A 156 6.53 0.46 7.46
N LEU A 157 7.17 1.60 7.75
CA LEU A 157 8.19 1.71 8.80
C LEU A 157 7.62 1.65 10.23
N LYS A 158 6.37 2.09 10.42
CA LYS A 158 5.73 2.14 11.75
C LYS A 158 4.96 0.87 12.13
N LEU A 159 4.62 0.04 11.15
CA LEU A 159 3.92 -1.23 11.32
C LEU A 159 4.76 -2.40 10.77
N PRO A 160 6.01 -2.57 11.22
CA PRO A 160 6.88 -3.64 10.73
C PRO A 160 6.37 -5.04 11.11
N GLU A 161 5.49 -5.12 12.08
CA GLU A 161 4.87 -6.37 12.54
C GLU A 161 3.78 -6.90 11.60
N ALA A 162 3.19 -6.04 10.76
CA ALA A 162 2.07 -6.40 9.90
C ALA A 162 2.47 -6.35 8.42
N PRO A 163 2.43 -7.47 7.68
CA PRO A 163 2.65 -7.46 6.25
C PRO A 163 1.71 -6.47 5.58
N SER A 164 2.26 -5.54 4.80
CA SER A 164 1.46 -4.47 4.20
C SER A 164 1.75 -4.33 2.70
N TYR A 165 0.70 -4.40 1.89
CA TYR A 165 0.76 -4.14 0.46
C TYR A 165 0.39 -2.68 0.20
N ALA A 166 1.27 -1.92 -0.42
CA ALA A 166 1.16 -0.47 -0.58
C ALA A 166 0.71 -0.09 -2.00
N ILE A 167 -0.42 0.61 -2.12
CA ILE A 167 -0.93 1.13 -3.39
C ILE A 167 -0.84 2.66 -3.37
N PRO A 168 0.08 3.27 -4.11
CA PRO A 168 0.26 4.71 -4.12
C PRO A 168 -0.90 5.43 -4.82
N LEU A 169 -1.37 6.52 -4.21
CA LEU A 169 -2.34 7.43 -4.82
C LEU A 169 -1.78 8.16 -6.04
N GLY A 170 -2.67 8.39 -7.02
CA GLY A 170 -2.54 9.46 -7.99
C GLY A 170 -3.09 10.77 -7.42
N LEU A 171 -2.44 11.87 -7.73
CA LEU A 171 -2.77 13.20 -7.22
C LEU A 171 -3.07 14.17 -8.38
N PRO A 172 -4.12 13.91 -9.19
CA PRO A 172 -4.40 14.68 -10.41
C PRO A 172 -4.70 16.16 -10.13
N HIS A 173 -5.24 16.46 -8.96
CA HIS A 173 -5.62 17.83 -8.56
C HIS A 173 -4.79 18.36 -7.38
N GLY A 174 -3.58 17.82 -7.20
CA GLY A 174 -2.74 18.15 -6.04
C GLY A 174 -3.03 17.28 -4.81
N MET A 175 -2.39 17.63 -3.68
CA MET A 175 -2.51 16.83 -2.46
C MET A 175 -3.89 16.95 -1.82
N CYS A 176 -4.45 15.82 -1.40
CA CYS A 176 -5.67 15.72 -0.58
C CYS A 176 -6.97 16.21 -1.23
N VAL A 177 -7.01 16.34 -2.56
CA VAL A 177 -8.24 16.75 -3.28
C VAL A 177 -8.57 15.72 -4.35
N ASN A 178 -9.76 15.10 -4.26
CA ASN A 178 -10.31 14.14 -5.21
C ASN A 178 -9.23 13.16 -5.72
N THR A 179 -8.47 12.60 -4.79
CA THR A 179 -7.37 11.69 -5.13
C THR A 179 -7.91 10.39 -5.69
N THR A 180 -7.18 9.78 -6.58
CA THR A 180 -7.55 8.52 -7.20
C THR A 180 -6.45 7.47 -7.03
N PHE A 181 -6.76 6.23 -7.28
CA PHE A 181 -5.79 5.14 -7.34
C PHE A 181 -6.19 4.14 -8.42
N ASP A 182 -5.26 3.31 -8.81
CA ASP A 182 -5.54 2.23 -9.76
C ASP A 182 -6.41 1.15 -9.10
N PHE A 183 -7.72 1.24 -9.35
CA PHE A 183 -8.69 0.27 -8.85
C PHE A 183 -8.46 -1.13 -9.41
N GLN A 184 -8.03 -1.25 -10.66
CA GLN A 184 -7.72 -2.55 -11.26
C GLN A 184 -6.56 -3.23 -10.52
N HIS A 185 -5.56 -2.45 -10.16
CA HIS A 185 -4.45 -2.93 -9.32
C HIS A 185 -4.94 -3.42 -7.95
N LEU A 186 -5.80 -2.65 -7.28
CA LEU A 186 -6.39 -3.07 -6.01
C LEU A 186 -7.17 -4.38 -6.18
N PHE A 187 -8.07 -4.43 -7.16
CA PHE A 187 -8.92 -5.60 -7.40
C PHE A 187 -8.11 -6.86 -7.71
N GLN A 188 -7.11 -6.75 -8.59
CA GLN A 188 -6.21 -7.86 -8.93
C GLN A 188 -5.40 -8.34 -7.72
N THR A 189 -4.91 -7.40 -6.88
CA THR A 189 -4.19 -7.72 -5.65
C THR A 189 -5.09 -8.47 -4.68
N MET A 190 -6.32 -7.98 -4.44
CA MET A 190 -7.28 -8.62 -3.56
C MET A 190 -7.63 -10.03 -4.05
N ARG A 191 -7.90 -10.17 -5.34
CA ARG A 191 -8.20 -11.46 -5.95
C ARG A 191 -7.04 -12.44 -5.81
N ALA A 192 -5.82 -12.01 -6.11
CA ALA A 192 -4.64 -12.85 -6.01
C ALA A 192 -4.39 -13.35 -4.58
N LEU A 193 -4.55 -12.46 -3.58
CA LEU A 193 -4.38 -12.79 -2.17
C LEU A 193 -5.50 -13.71 -1.65
N ALA A 194 -6.75 -13.48 -2.07
CA ALA A 194 -7.89 -14.30 -1.64
C ALA A 194 -7.90 -15.69 -2.28
N GLU A 195 -7.53 -15.79 -3.56
CA GLU A 195 -7.54 -17.02 -4.34
C GLU A 195 -6.21 -17.77 -4.34
N ASN A 196 -5.23 -17.28 -3.60
CA ASN A 196 -3.86 -17.82 -3.55
C ASN A 196 -3.21 -17.94 -4.95
N ARG A 197 -3.38 -16.91 -5.76
CA ARG A 197 -2.79 -16.82 -7.09
C ARG A 197 -1.58 -15.89 -7.08
N PRO A 198 -0.60 -16.07 -8.00
CA PRO A 198 0.47 -15.10 -8.13
C PRO A 198 -0.12 -13.74 -8.52
N ILE A 199 0.26 -12.69 -7.79
CA ILE A 199 -0.09 -11.33 -8.16
C ILE A 199 0.64 -11.03 -9.47
N ALA A 200 -0.13 -10.79 -10.54
CA ALA A 200 0.42 -10.50 -11.85
C ALA A 200 1.39 -9.31 -11.74
N LYS A 201 2.53 -9.39 -12.45
CA LYS A 201 3.41 -8.23 -12.59
C LYS A 201 2.60 -7.12 -13.25
N ILE A 202 2.16 -6.16 -12.46
CA ILE A 202 1.50 -5.01 -13.00
C ILE A 202 2.60 -4.22 -13.71
N GLN A 203 2.49 -4.15 -15.03
CA GLN A 203 3.30 -3.23 -15.80
C GLN A 203 3.09 -1.85 -15.18
N ALA A 204 4.19 -1.23 -14.75
CA ALA A 204 4.15 0.14 -14.28
C ALA A 204 3.38 0.94 -15.34
N LEU A 205 2.19 1.41 -14.97
CA LEU A 205 1.43 2.30 -15.82
C LEU A 205 2.39 3.40 -16.25
N LYS A 206 2.65 3.46 -17.55
CA LYS A 206 3.22 4.65 -18.17
C LYS A 206 2.27 5.78 -17.80
N ILE A 207 2.64 6.53 -16.77
CA ILE A 207 2.09 7.85 -16.56
C ILE A 207 2.68 8.65 -17.71
N SER A 208 2.02 8.56 -18.88
CA SER A 208 2.22 9.52 -19.96
C SER A 208 1.81 10.86 -19.37
N GLY A 209 2.79 11.73 -19.20
CA GLY A 209 2.54 13.10 -18.81
C GLY A 209 1.59 13.76 -19.79
N GLN A 210 0.64 14.45 -19.26
CA GLN A 210 0.09 15.69 -19.77
C GLN A 210 0.21 16.71 -18.66
#